data_50b598f8dcf53a09acb0fa52136e05b8
#
_entry.id   50b598f8dcf53a09acb0fa52136e05b8
#
_cell.length_a   1.000
_cell.length_b   1.000
_cell.length_c   1.000
_cell.angle_alpha   90.00
_cell.angle_beta   90.00
_cell.angle_gamma   90.00
#
_symmetry.space_group_name_H-M   'P 1'
#
loop_
_entity.id
_entity.type
_entity.pdbx_description
1 polymer ?
#
loop_
_entity_poly.entity_id
_entity_poly.type
_entity_poly.pdbx_seq_one_letter_code
_entity_poly.pdbx_strand_id
1 'polypeptide(L)'
;MSEEGQLPYKSSSVNNELCLEGQFCDAIIKVEDVEFPVHRIILCNCTPYFRALFTHCSDPDKQVFNIPGLSSEMMALIINFAYTGSVSITGENVVELLMAADQFNAMDIVKLCSDFLGEQLCPENCVGIWQFTKVCLSPELRTKTYHYIISNFEQVVLEEEFLHLTVEELADILDREDLNVWETTLYEALTKWISHVPVQRKQHLTALLSKVRLGLMTSDYLKDNVLSSELVEANSECLSMISNAILDIHDLGSRPFMSALYHPLARPRLPHSILLAIGGWSGGEPTNGIEAYDCRANRWVNVTNNLECPRAYHGAAFLNGYVYSVGGFDGVEHFNSVRRFDLTTHAWNEVAPMHSRRCYVSVTVLNGFIYALGGHDGHVRLSSAERYQPEINQWSLIAPMHEQRSHASCTTLNNRIYICGGLNGNECLQTAEYYNPESNQWTMISPMNSRRSGIGVIAYADHVFAVGGFDGNNYLRTAEAYNPHTNTNFGIEVIDDRLFVVGGFNGFTTTSDVEYYTALTNEWYEACDMDIFRTDLSCCVMSGLSNLTEYTFPRDFLPLEDVLKLAMESAEST
;
A
#
# COMPACT_ATOMS: atom_id res chain seq x y z
N MET A 1 14.91 0.75 20.42
CA MET A 1 14.26 1.63 21.44
C MET A 1 13.25 0.75 22.16
N SER A 2 13.16 0.81 23.48
CA SER A 2 12.16 0.06 24.25
C SER A 2 10.84 0.83 24.21
N GLU A 3 9.78 0.21 23.69
CA GLU A 3 8.43 0.76 23.80
C GLU A 3 7.74 0.18 25.03
N GLU A 4 7.17 1.06 25.85
CA GLU A 4 6.29 0.67 26.96
C GLU A 4 4.87 0.54 26.39
N GLY A 5 4.41 -0.70 26.20
CA GLY A 5 3.01 -0.98 25.88
C GLY A 5 2.13 -0.65 27.08
N GLN A 6 1.31 0.39 26.98
CA GLN A 6 0.34 0.78 28.03
C GLN A 6 -1.09 0.54 27.56
N LEU A 7 -1.83 -0.29 28.30
CA LEU A 7 -3.29 -0.30 28.27
C LEU A 7 -3.83 0.69 29.32
N PRO A 8 -5.01 1.33 29.11
CA PRO A 8 -5.59 2.30 30.04
C PRO A 8 -6.17 1.61 31.29
N TYR A 9 -5.33 0.87 32.00
CA TYR A 9 -5.72 0.24 33.29
C TYR A 9 -5.22 1.12 34.42
N LYS A 10 -6.13 1.70 35.20
CA LYS A 10 -5.82 2.31 36.51
C LYS A 10 -5.47 1.19 37.49
N SER A 11 -4.28 0.61 37.39
CA SER A 11 -3.73 -0.19 38.48
C SER A 11 -3.26 0.76 39.56
N SER A 12 -3.66 0.50 40.80
CA SER A 12 -3.29 1.38 41.88
C SER A 12 -1.79 1.22 42.16
N SER A 13 -1.03 2.31 42.11
CA SER A 13 0.38 2.37 42.52
C SER A 13 0.60 1.69 43.88
N VAL A 14 -0.39 1.73 44.75
CA VAL A 14 -0.42 1.11 46.08
C VAL A 14 -0.29 -0.42 46.01
N ASN A 15 -0.99 -1.12 45.11
CA ASN A 15 -0.89 -2.58 45.02
C ASN A 15 0.51 -3.03 44.59
N ASN A 16 1.15 -2.26 43.72
CA ASN A 16 2.50 -2.55 43.29
C ASN A 16 3.54 -2.29 44.38
N GLU A 17 3.38 -1.21 45.17
CA GLU A 17 4.20 -0.92 46.34
C GLU A 17 4.11 -2.03 47.37
N LEU A 18 2.88 -2.48 47.71
CA LEU A 18 2.64 -3.58 48.67
C LEU A 18 3.27 -4.90 48.18
N CYS A 19 3.24 -5.18 46.88
CA CYS A 19 3.87 -6.37 46.32
C CYS A 19 5.39 -6.33 46.44
N LEU A 20 5.99 -5.18 46.11
CA LEU A 20 7.45 -4.97 46.21
C LEU A 20 7.96 -5.08 47.65
N GLU A 21 7.15 -4.64 48.62
CA GLU A 21 7.46 -4.76 50.05
C GLU A 21 7.09 -6.14 50.63
N GLY A 22 6.49 -7.04 49.83
CA GLY A 22 6.02 -8.35 50.27
C GLY A 22 4.87 -8.30 51.30
N GLN A 23 4.16 -7.14 51.39
CA GLN A 23 3.07 -6.96 52.36
C GLN A 23 1.76 -7.54 51.84
N PHE A 24 1.05 -8.25 52.70
CA PHE A 24 -0.25 -8.89 52.44
C PHE A 24 -0.23 -9.94 51.31
N CYS A 25 0.94 -10.40 50.86
CA CYS A 25 1.04 -11.48 49.88
C CYS A 25 0.52 -12.78 50.46
N ASP A 26 -0.40 -13.46 49.74
CA ASP A 26 -1.08 -14.69 50.14
C ASP A 26 -0.65 -15.89 49.27
N ALA A 27 0.29 -15.73 48.34
CA ALA A 27 0.91 -16.79 47.56
C ALA A 27 2.36 -16.43 47.18
N ILE A 28 3.14 -17.48 46.87
CA ILE A 28 4.48 -17.37 46.30
C ILE A 28 4.51 -18.15 44.97
N ILE A 29 4.81 -17.48 43.88
CA ILE A 29 5.10 -18.13 42.61
C ILE A 29 6.60 -18.42 42.56
N LYS A 30 6.97 -19.65 42.34
CA LYS A 30 8.36 -20.08 42.21
C LYS A 30 8.64 -20.52 40.79
N VAL A 31 9.61 -19.86 40.18
CA VAL A 31 10.13 -20.15 38.83
C VAL A 31 11.64 -20.30 38.94
N GLU A 32 12.15 -21.45 38.54
CA GLU A 32 13.55 -21.81 38.75
C GLU A 32 13.94 -21.64 40.24
N ASP A 33 14.94 -20.85 40.55
CA ASP A 33 15.37 -20.57 41.93
C ASP A 33 14.84 -19.23 42.48
N VAL A 34 13.96 -18.53 41.71
CA VAL A 34 13.41 -17.22 42.07
C VAL A 34 11.99 -17.38 42.64
N GLU A 35 11.73 -16.71 43.77
CA GLU A 35 10.45 -16.70 44.45
C GLU A 35 9.83 -15.30 44.35
N PHE A 36 8.59 -15.24 43.85
CA PHE A 36 7.82 -14.02 43.68
C PHE A 36 6.63 -14.03 44.70
N PRO A 37 6.66 -13.25 45.79
CA PRO A 37 5.51 -13.07 46.64
C PRO A 37 4.44 -12.25 45.88
N VAL A 38 3.20 -12.75 45.86
CA VAL A 38 2.11 -12.18 45.07
C VAL A 38 0.78 -12.20 45.77
N HIS A 39 -0.18 -11.39 45.29
CA HIS A 39 -1.56 -11.42 45.72
C HIS A 39 -2.37 -12.25 44.71
N ARG A 40 -2.99 -13.36 45.19
CA ARG A 40 -3.77 -14.26 44.33
C ARG A 40 -4.83 -13.51 43.53
N ILE A 41 -5.54 -12.58 44.18
CA ILE A 41 -6.60 -11.81 43.51
C ILE A 41 -6.12 -10.99 42.33
N ILE A 42 -4.92 -10.42 42.41
CA ILE A 42 -4.33 -9.61 41.33
C ILE A 42 -4.02 -10.51 40.14
N LEU A 43 -3.33 -11.65 40.38
CA LEU A 43 -3.01 -12.59 39.29
C LEU A 43 -4.25 -13.26 38.71
N CYS A 44 -5.26 -13.58 39.52
CA CYS A 44 -6.54 -14.10 39.04
C CYS A 44 -7.29 -13.15 38.11
N ASN A 45 -7.14 -11.86 38.34
CA ASN A 45 -7.73 -10.84 37.45
C ASN A 45 -6.92 -10.65 36.16
N CYS A 46 -5.60 -10.92 36.21
CA CYS A 46 -4.73 -10.79 35.04
C CYS A 46 -4.96 -11.92 34.04
N THR A 47 -5.02 -13.18 34.50
CA THR A 47 -5.15 -14.31 33.57
C THR A 47 -6.06 -15.43 34.10
N PRO A 48 -6.80 -16.12 33.23
CA PRO A 48 -7.58 -17.33 33.58
C PRO A 48 -6.70 -18.47 34.11
N TYR A 49 -5.45 -18.55 33.70
CA TYR A 49 -4.48 -19.55 34.15
C TYR A 49 -4.27 -19.48 35.68
N PHE A 50 -3.92 -18.32 36.21
CA PHE A 50 -3.70 -18.14 37.64
C PHE A 50 -4.99 -18.35 38.43
N ARG A 51 -6.13 -17.96 37.87
CA ARG A 51 -7.43 -18.25 38.47
C ARG A 51 -7.64 -19.76 38.61
N ALA A 52 -7.36 -20.53 37.56
CA ALA A 52 -7.47 -22.00 37.62
C ALA A 52 -6.45 -22.60 38.60
N LEU A 53 -5.20 -22.12 38.58
CA LEU A 53 -4.12 -22.57 39.44
C LEU A 53 -4.48 -22.46 40.94
N PHE A 54 -5.05 -21.33 41.34
CA PHE A 54 -5.38 -21.07 42.75
C PHE A 54 -6.72 -21.67 43.19
N THR A 55 -7.69 -21.85 42.28
CA THR A 55 -9.02 -22.42 42.62
C THR A 55 -9.06 -23.94 42.59
N HIS A 56 -8.22 -24.59 41.76
CA HIS A 56 -8.18 -26.05 41.66
C HIS A 56 -7.10 -26.69 42.54
N CYS A 57 -6.45 -25.92 43.40
CA CYS A 57 -5.48 -26.47 44.35
C CYS A 57 -6.21 -27.32 45.40
N SER A 58 -5.86 -28.60 45.52
CA SER A 58 -6.47 -29.55 46.47
C SER A 58 -6.08 -29.25 47.92
N ASP A 59 -5.07 -28.43 48.16
CA ASP A 59 -4.59 -28.01 49.46
C ASP A 59 -4.87 -26.52 49.67
N PRO A 60 -5.83 -26.15 50.52
CA PRO A 60 -6.17 -24.76 50.81
C PRO A 60 -5.03 -23.97 51.48
N ASP A 61 -4.12 -24.67 52.17
CA ASP A 61 -3.00 -24.05 52.90
C ASP A 61 -1.72 -23.92 52.06
N LYS A 62 -1.76 -24.38 50.80
CA LYS A 62 -0.61 -24.29 49.90
C LYS A 62 -0.28 -22.84 49.55
N GLN A 63 0.89 -22.40 49.95
CA GLN A 63 1.35 -21.02 49.68
C GLN A 63 2.32 -20.93 48.50
N VAL A 64 3.10 -21.98 48.20
CA VAL A 64 4.12 -22.00 47.15
C VAL A 64 3.66 -22.77 45.93
N PHE A 65 3.70 -22.13 44.75
CA PHE A 65 3.33 -22.69 43.44
C PHE A 65 4.51 -22.70 42.49
N ASN A 66 5.02 -23.90 42.19
CA ASN A 66 6.12 -24.04 41.23
C ASN A 66 5.58 -24.04 39.80
N ILE A 67 6.17 -23.20 38.93
CA ILE A 67 5.83 -23.10 37.51
C ILE A 67 7.06 -23.48 36.70
N PRO A 68 7.07 -24.68 36.10
CA PRO A 68 8.18 -25.11 35.25
C PRO A 68 8.07 -24.59 33.82
N GLY A 69 9.17 -24.56 33.10
CA GLY A 69 9.20 -24.30 31.64
C GLY A 69 9.11 -22.83 31.24
N LEU A 70 9.38 -21.91 32.15
CA LEU A 70 9.44 -20.48 31.94
C LEU A 70 10.71 -19.93 32.59
N SER A 71 11.29 -18.87 32.03
CA SER A 71 12.36 -18.11 32.67
C SER A 71 11.82 -17.21 33.78
N SER A 72 12.61 -16.99 34.82
CA SER A 72 12.25 -16.08 35.90
C SER A 72 12.06 -14.63 35.44
N GLU A 73 12.75 -14.23 34.38
CA GLU A 73 12.64 -12.91 33.77
C GLU A 73 11.24 -12.71 33.12
N MET A 74 10.77 -13.68 32.34
CA MET A 74 9.43 -13.61 31.70
C MET A 74 8.32 -13.61 32.78
N MET A 75 8.47 -14.42 33.83
CA MET A 75 7.53 -14.39 34.95
C MET A 75 7.50 -13.02 35.64
N ALA A 76 8.65 -12.40 35.83
CA ALA A 76 8.73 -11.05 36.40
C ALA A 76 7.97 -10.01 35.56
N LEU A 77 8.11 -10.09 34.22
CA LEU A 77 7.37 -9.21 33.29
C LEU A 77 5.85 -9.43 33.36
N ILE A 78 5.39 -10.69 33.41
CA ILE A 78 3.96 -11.01 33.53
C ILE A 78 3.40 -10.53 34.87
N ILE A 79 4.13 -10.75 35.98
CA ILE A 79 3.73 -10.26 37.30
C ILE A 79 3.70 -8.72 37.30
N ASN A 80 4.74 -8.06 36.81
CA ASN A 80 4.76 -6.61 36.72
C ASN A 80 3.56 -6.06 35.93
N PHE A 81 3.24 -6.70 34.80
CA PHE A 81 2.05 -6.32 34.04
C PHE A 81 0.76 -6.47 34.84
N ALA A 82 0.60 -7.55 35.61
CA ALA A 82 -0.57 -7.76 36.44
C ALA A 82 -0.80 -6.65 37.49
N TYR A 83 0.28 -6.03 37.98
CA TYR A 83 0.23 -4.96 38.98
C TYR A 83 0.19 -3.54 38.36
N THR A 84 0.84 -3.32 37.24
CA THR A 84 1.04 -1.99 36.66
C THR A 84 0.19 -1.74 35.40
N GLY A 85 -0.22 -2.79 34.70
CA GLY A 85 -0.84 -2.70 33.38
C GLY A 85 0.14 -2.34 32.28
N SER A 86 1.45 -2.33 32.57
CA SER A 86 2.51 -2.02 31.60
C SER A 86 3.56 -3.14 31.55
N VAL A 87 4.12 -3.37 30.35
CA VAL A 87 5.17 -4.36 30.14
C VAL A 87 6.22 -3.79 29.18
N SER A 88 7.50 -3.98 29.52
CA SER A 88 8.63 -3.56 28.66
C SER A 88 8.85 -4.63 27.58
N ILE A 89 8.59 -4.28 26.32
CA ILE A 89 8.77 -5.14 25.16
C ILE A 89 9.98 -4.65 24.37
N THR A 90 10.88 -5.56 24.04
CA THR A 90 12.08 -5.31 23.24
C THR A 90 12.23 -6.36 22.16
N GLY A 91 13.05 -6.09 21.12
CA GLY A 91 13.34 -7.08 20.08
C GLY A 91 13.97 -8.37 20.63
N GLU A 92 14.64 -8.31 21.79
CA GLU A 92 15.31 -9.47 22.41
C GLU A 92 14.34 -10.35 23.21
N ASN A 93 13.32 -9.76 23.84
CA ASN A 93 12.41 -10.49 24.75
C ASN A 93 11.03 -10.81 24.16
N VAL A 94 10.61 -10.14 23.07
CA VAL A 94 9.23 -10.20 22.56
C VAL A 94 8.78 -11.61 22.20
N VAL A 95 9.66 -12.44 21.63
CA VAL A 95 9.33 -13.82 21.21
C VAL A 95 9.10 -14.70 22.43
N GLU A 96 10.00 -14.66 23.40
CA GLU A 96 9.89 -15.45 24.63
C GLU A 96 8.70 -14.98 25.49
N LEU A 97 8.50 -13.66 25.57
CA LEU A 97 7.37 -13.07 26.29
C LEU A 97 6.03 -13.43 25.65
N LEU A 98 5.95 -13.42 24.32
CA LEU A 98 4.73 -13.83 23.60
C LEU A 98 4.39 -15.29 23.85
N MET A 99 5.39 -16.20 23.81
CA MET A 99 5.19 -17.61 24.11
C MET A 99 4.72 -17.81 25.57
N ALA A 100 5.34 -17.10 26.50
CA ALA A 100 4.97 -17.14 27.90
C ALA A 100 3.55 -16.63 28.11
N ALA A 101 3.21 -15.47 27.53
CA ALA A 101 1.89 -14.87 27.63
C ALA A 101 0.79 -15.76 27.04
N ASP A 102 1.04 -16.43 25.93
CA ASP A 102 0.12 -17.38 25.31
C ASP A 102 -0.11 -18.60 26.22
N GLN A 103 0.96 -19.18 26.79
CA GLN A 103 0.90 -20.29 27.73
C GLN A 103 0.06 -19.95 28.97
N PHE A 104 0.14 -18.72 29.47
CA PHE A 104 -0.64 -18.24 30.63
C PHE A 104 -1.98 -17.65 30.23
N ASN A 105 -2.34 -17.63 28.96
CA ASN A 105 -3.55 -17.01 28.45
C ASN A 105 -3.67 -15.53 28.90
N ALA A 106 -2.53 -14.82 28.89
CA ALA A 106 -2.42 -13.39 29.17
C ALA A 106 -2.64 -12.57 27.87
N MET A 107 -3.89 -12.56 27.38
CA MET A 107 -4.24 -12.07 26.04
C MET A 107 -3.87 -10.62 25.81
N ASP A 108 -3.85 -9.78 26.85
CA ASP A 108 -3.43 -8.38 26.74
C ASP A 108 -1.93 -8.27 26.40
N ILE A 109 -1.08 -9.09 27.03
CA ILE A 109 0.36 -9.15 26.72
C ILE A 109 0.56 -9.75 25.32
N VAL A 110 -0.20 -10.81 24.96
CA VAL A 110 -0.17 -11.40 23.61
C VAL A 110 -0.46 -10.34 22.56
N LYS A 111 -1.47 -9.49 22.80
CA LYS A 111 -1.82 -8.41 21.90
C LYS A 111 -0.68 -7.38 21.76
N LEU A 112 -0.15 -6.89 22.89
CA LEU A 112 0.95 -5.91 22.91
C LEU A 112 2.20 -6.43 22.18
N CYS A 113 2.60 -7.70 22.43
CA CYS A 113 3.70 -8.33 21.71
C CYS A 113 3.42 -8.52 20.22
N SER A 114 2.17 -8.86 19.86
CA SER A 114 1.76 -9.02 18.47
C SER A 114 1.74 -7.68 17.74
N ASP A 115 1.29 -6.61 18.37
CA ASP A 115 1.32 -5.26 17.83
C ASP A 115 2.76 -4.81 17.59
N PHE A 116 3.64 -5.00 18.59
CA PHE A 116 5.07 -4.69 18.47
C PHE A 116 5.74 -5.44 17.31
N LEU A 117 5.56 -6.78 17.22
CA LEU A 117 6.10 -7.57 16.09
C LEU A 117 5.54 -7.12 14.75
N GLY A 118 4.24 -6.78 14.74
CA GLY A 118 3.57 -6.29 13.54
C GLY A 118 4.05 -4.92 13.06
N GLU A 119 4.62 -4.08 13.92
CA GLU A 119 5.22 -2.80 13.59
C GLU A 119 6.69 -2.92 13.14
N GLN A 120 7.36 -3.99 13.57
CA GLN A 120 8.75 -4.28 13.22
C GLN A 120 8.91 -5.22 12.01
N LEU A 121 7.81 -5.48 11.24
CA LEU A 121 7.88 -6.33 10.06
C LEU A 121 8.79 -5.70 8.99
N CYS A 122 9.73 -6.51 8.52
CA CYS A 122 10.62 -6.18 7.41
C CYS A 122 10.87 -7.44 6.56
N PRO A 123 11.43 -7.32 5.34
CA PRO A 123 11.68 -8.48 4.48
C PRO A 123 12.51 -9.56 5.14
N GLU A 124 13.48 -9.16 6.00
CA GLU A 124 14.44 -10.05 6.66
C GLU A 124 13.81 -10.93 7.76
N ASN A 125 12.67 -10.52 8.37
CA ASN A 125 12.09 -11.20 9.53
C ASN A 125 10.67 -11.74 9.33
N CYS A 126 10.00 -11.34 8.25
CA CYS A 126 8.57 -11.61 8.08
C CYS A 126 8.25 -13.10 7.93
N VAL A 127 9.10 -13.88 7.28
CA VAL A 127 8.90 -15.33 7.11
C VAL A 127 9.06 -16.05 8.45
N GLY A 128 10.10 -15.73 9.22
CA GLY A 128 10.33 -16.29 10.55
C GLY A 128 9.19 -15.98 11.52
N ILE A 129 8.70 -14.72 11.55
CA ILE A 129 7.56 -14.32 12.37
C ILE A 129 6.30 -15.07 11.91
N TRP A 130 6.04 -15.18 10.60
CA TRP A 130 4.89 -15.93 10.09
C TRP A 130 4.91 -17.40 10.48
N GLN A 131 6.07 -18.06 10.37
CA GLN A 131 6.23 -19.45 10.81
C GLN A 131 6.06 -19.61 12.32
N PHE A 132 6.58 -18.64 13.09
CA PHE A 132 6.43 -18.59 14.54
C PHE A 132 4.93 -18.50 14.97
N THR A 133 4.11 -17.78 14.23
CA THR A 133 2.67 -17.67 14.52
C THR A 133 1.89 -19.00 14.37
N LYS A 134 2.50 -20.07 13.87
CA LYS A 134 1.91 -21.42 13.90
C LYS A 134 1.94 -22.03 15.29
N VAL A 135 2.92 -21.63 16.12
CA VAL A 135 3.11 -22.11 17.48
C VAL A 135 2.36 -21.26 18.48
N CYS A 136 2.32 -19.95 18.27
CA CYS A 136 1.59 -19.02 19.13
C CYS A 136 0.24 -18.64 18.51
N LEU A 137 -0.83 -18.70 19.30
CA LEU A 137 -2.21 -18.42 18.86
C LEU A 137 -2.46 -16.90 18.71
N SER A 138 -1.81 -16.27 17.75
CA SER A 138 -2.08 -14.89 17.35
C SER A 138 -2.56 -14.82 15.88
N PRO A 139 -3.86 -15.01 15.62
CA PRO A 139 -4.41 -14.98 14.25
C PRO A 139 -4.23 -13.63 13.56
N GLU A 140 -4.30 -12.54 14.31
CA GLU A 140 -4.14 -11.18 13.78
C GLU A 140 -2.71 -10.95 13.27
N LEU A 141 -1.69 -11.29 14.08
CA LEU A 141 -0.30 -11.20 13.68
C LEU A 141 -0.01 -12.11 12.47
N ARG A 142 -0.56 -13.34 12.47
CA ARG A 142 -0.41 -14.28 11.36
C ARG A 142 -0.94 -13.69 10.05
N THR A 143 -2.14 -13.10 10.09
CA THR A 143 -2.78 -12.48 8.93
C THR A 143 -1.98 -11.27 8.46
N LYS A 144 -1.56 -10.40 9.39
CA LYS A 144 -0.77 -9.20 9.09
C LYS A 144 0.58 -9.56 8.45
N THR A 145 1.27 -10.55 9.00
CA THR A 145 2.57 -11.01 8.50
C THR A 145 2.45 -11.68 7.13
N TYR A 146 1.42 -12.53 6.94
CA TYR A 146 1.17 -13.15 5.65
C TYR A 146 0.85 -12.11 4.57
N HIS A 147 0.02 -11.12 4.91
CA HIS A 147 -0.27 -10.01 3.99
C HIS A 147 1.00 -9.20 3.66
N TYR A 148 1.89 -8.98 4.64
CA TYR A 148 3.17 -8.33 4.40
C TYR A 148 4.02 -9.12 3.40
N ILE A 149 4.14 -10.46 3.54
CA ILE A 149 4.86 -11.33 2.61
C ILE A 149 4.28 -11.22 1.19
N ILE A 150 2.94 -11.29 1.06
CA ILE A 150 2.27 -11.20 -0.25
C ILE A 150 2.50 -9.85 -0.92
N SER A 151 2.45 -8.77 -0.15
CA SER A 151 2.59 -7.39 -0.67
C SER A 151 4.04 -7.02 -1.03
N ASN A 152 5.03 -7.61 -0.33
CA ASN A 152 6.45 -7.27 -0.47
C ASN A 152 7.29 -8.45 -0.98
N PHE A 153 6.68 -9.35 -1.74
CA PHE A 153 7.30 -10.63 -2.11
C PHE A 153 8.62 -10.46 -2.86
N GLU A 154 8.75 -9.46 -3.72
CA GLU A 154 9.99 -9.19 -4.47
C GLU A 154 11.19 -8.87 -3.57
N GLN A 155 10.97 -8.21 -2.43
CA GLN A 155 12.00 -7.96 -1.44
C GLN A 155 12.25 -9.21 -0.58
N VAL A 156 11.19 -9.90 -0.19
CA VAL A 156 11.26 -11.11 0.65
C VAL A 156 12.07 -12.22 -0.02
N VAL A 157 11.98 -12.40 -1.34
CA VAL A 157 12.74 -13.43 -2.07
C VAL A 157 14.24 -13.18 -2.09
N LEU A 158 14.69 -11.97 -1.79
CA LEU A 158 16.11 -11.63 -1.69
C LEU A 158 16.73 -12.16 -0.40
N GLU A 159 15.93 -12.29 0.66
CA GLU A 159 16.36 -12.64 2.01
C GLU A 159 16.58 -14.16 2.21
N GLU A 160 17.37 -14.47 3.23
CA GLU A 160 17.73 -15.87 3.54
C GLU A 160 16.52 -16.66 4.09
N GLU A 161 15.65 -16.01 4.86
CA GLU A 161 14.47 -16.66 5.45
C GLU A 161 13.52 -17.23 4.39
N PHE A 162 13.45 -16.62 3.20
CA PHE A 162 12.67 -17.17 2.07
C PHE A 162 13.06 -18.61 1.74
N LEU A 163 14.34 -18.94 1.86
CA LEU A 163 14.85 -20.29 1.56
C LEU A 163 14.43 -21.34 2.60
N HIS A 164 13.92 -20.92 3.75
CA HIS A 164 13.42 -21.81 4.81
C HIS A 164 11.94 -22.16 4.66
N LEU A 165 11.23 -21.58 3.69
CA LEU A 165 9.84 -21.96 3.40
C LEU A 165 9.76 -23.46 3.06
N THR A 166 8.71 -24.12 3.58
CA THR A 166 8.35 -25.47 3.15
C THR A 166 7.74 -25.45 1.75
N VAL A 167 7.65 -26.61 1.10
CA VAL A 167 7.04 -26.69 -0.23
C VAL A 167 5.56 -26.30 -0.21
N GLU A 168 4.83 -26.66 0.86
CA GLU A 168 3.45 -26.33 1.05
C GLU A 168 3.25 -24.82 1.24
N GLU A 169 4.08 -24.20 2.08
CA GLU A 169 4.07 -22.75 2.32
C GLU A 169 4.36 -21.97 1.03
N LEU A 170 5.38 -22.39 0.30
CA LEU A 170 5.71 -21.75 -0.97
C LEU A 170 4.59 -21.94 -1.99
N ALA A 171 4.03 -23.15 -2.10
CA ALA A 171 2.93 -23.44 -3.00
C ALA A 171 1.68 -22.59 -2.71
N ASP A 172 1.34 -22.40 -1.43
CA ASP A 172 0.24 -21.55 -1.00
C ASP A 172 0.46 -20.08 -1.39
N ILE A 173 1.70 -19.58 -1.21
CA ILE A 173 2.05 -18.20 -1.61
C ILE A 173 1.97 -18.04 -3.13
N LEU A 174 2.53 -18.98 -3.90
CA LEU A 174 2.53 -18.92 -5.37
C LEU A 174 1.13 -18.98 -5.98
N ASP A 175 0.17 -19.60 -5.29
CA ASP A 175 -1.21 -19.77 -5.78
C ASP A 175 -2.06 -18.50 -5.59
N ARG A 176 -1.58 -17.53 -4.81
CA ARG A 176 -2.33 -16.30 -4.50
C ARG A 176 -2.55 -15.42 -5.72
N GLU A 177 -3.79 -14.96 -5.89
CA GLU A 177 -4.15 -14.01 -6.95
C GLU A 177 -3.61 -12.59 -6.68
N ASP A 178 -3.51 -12.23 -5.41
CA ASP A 178 -3.06 -10.91 -4.93
C ASP A 178 -1.56 -10.85 -4.62
N LEU A 179 -0.77 -11.86 -5.02
CA LEU A 179 0.68 -11.86 -4.86
C LEU A 179 1.32 -10.75 -5.70
N ASN A 180 1.98 -9.81 -5.03
CA ASN A 180 2.63 -8.68 -5.69
C ASN A 180 4.01 -9.05 -6.21
N VAL A 181 4.07 -9.62 -7.40
CA VAL A 181 5.31 -10.06 -8.06
C VAL A 181 5.13 -10.13 -9.58
N TRP A 182 6.21 -9.97 -10.33
CA TRP A 182 6.26 -10.32 -11.74
C TRP A 182 6.55 -11.81 -11.93
N GLU A 183 5.96 -12.43 -12.95
CA GLU A 183 6.12 -13.88 -13.14
C GLU A 183 7.57 -14.29 -13.46
N THR A 184 8.36 -13.41 -14.06
CA THR A 184 9.80 -13.60 -14.26
C THR A 184 10.55 -13.69 -12.93
N THR A 185 10.31 -12.74 -12.02
CA THR A 185 10.87 -12.73 -10.66
C THR A 185 10.40 -13.96 -9.87
N LEU A 186 9.14 -14.37 -10.09
CA LEU A 186 8.60 -15.57 -9.45
C LEU A 186 9.32 -16.85 -9.89
N TYR A 187 9.61 -16.98 -11.18
CA TYR A 187 10.41 -18.10 -11.70
C TYR A 187 11.85 -18.10 -11.13
N GLU A 188 12.48 -16.94 -11.05
CA GLU A 188 13.81 -16.77 -10.46
C GLU A 188 13.81 -17.14 -8.97
N ALA A 189 12.80 -16.71 -8.22
CA ALA A 189 12.60 -17.08 -6.83
C ALA A 189 12.44 -18.59 -6.64
N LEU A 190 11.63 -19.22 -7.50
CA LEU A 190 11.43 -20.67 -7.49
C LEU A 190 12.75 -21.42 -7.76
N THR A 191 13.51 -21.01 -8.76
CA THR A 191 14.80 -21.63 -9.08
C THR A 191 15.83 -21.43 -7.98
N LYS A 192 15.87 -20.25 -7.33
CA LYS A 192 16.69 -19.94 -6.15
C LYS A 192 16.34 -20.88 -5.00
N TRP A 193 15.05 -21.04 -4.70
CA TRP A 193 14.58 -21.92 -3.62
C TRP A 193 14.93 -23.39 -3.87
N ILE A 194 14.74 -23.90 -5.12
CA ILE A 194 15.11 -25.28 -5.48
C ILE A 194 16.61 -25.48 -5.38
N SER A 195 17.40 -24.53 -5.84
CA SER A 195 18.87 -24.61 -5.88
C SER A 195 19.51 -24.59 -4.49
N HIS A 196 18.82 -24.13 -3.46
CA HIS A 196 19.31 -24.16 -2.08
C HIS A 196 19.45 -25.59 -1.53
N VAL A 197 18.48 -26.50 -1.81
CA VAL A 197 18.55 -27.92 -1.43
C VAL A 197 18.09 -28.81 -2.59
N PRO A 198 18.90 -28.94 -3.66
CA PRO A 198 18.45 -29.54 -4.93
C PRO A 198 17.98 -30.99 -4.80
N VAL A 199 18.64 -31.78 -3.95
CA VAL A 199 18.36 -33.22 -3.77
C VAL A 199 16.92 -33.46 -3.29
N GLN A 200 16.41 -32.59 -2.45
CA GLN A 200 15.06 -32.72 -1.87
C GLN A 200 13.99 -31.94 -2.66
N ARG A 201 14.39 -30.84 -3.31
CA ARG A 201 13.43 -29.87 -3.86
C ARG A 201 13.16 -30.02 -5.36
N LYS A 202 14.08 -30.62 -6.14
CA LYS A 202 13.88 -30.82 -7.60
C LYS A 202 12.60 -31.58 -7.96
N GLN A 203 12.17 -32.53 -7.14
CA GLN A 203 10.94 -33.29 -7.37
C GLN A 203 9.67 -32.45 -7.36
N HIS A 204 9.70 -31.26 -6.75
CA HIS A 204 8.56 -30.35 -6.63
C HIS A 204 8.50 -29.32 -7.77
N LEU A 205 9.51 -29.29 -8.67
CA LEU A 205 9.61 -28.31 -9.75
C LEU A 205 8.33 -28.22 -10.58
N THR A 206 7.81 -29.33 -11.07
CA THR A 206 6.61 -29.35 -11.94
C THR A 206 5.40 -28.78 -11.23
N ALA A 207 5.17 -29.20 -9.97
CA ALA A 207 4.02 -28.76 -9.19
C ALA A 207 4.07 -27.25 -8.85
N LEU A 208 5.28 -26.73 -8.58
CA LEU A 208 5.45 -25.30 -8.30
C LEU A 208 5.45 -24.46 -9.58
N LEU A 209 6.05 -24.98 -10.67
CA LEU A 209 6.07 -24.30 -11.96
C LEU A 209 4.65 -24.14 -12.56
N SER A 210 3.74 -25.08 -12.28
CA SER A 210 2.35 -24.99 -12.73
C SER A 210 1.57 -23.81 -12.10
N LYS A 211 2.09 -23.21 -11.03
CA LYS A 211 1.53 -22.02 -10.37
C LYS A 211 2.11 -20.69 -10.91
N VAL A 212 3.16 -20.78 -11.72
CA VAL A 212 3.76 -19.64 -12.44
C VAL A 212 2.98 -19.42 -13.73
N ARG A 213 2.58 -18.21 -13.99
CA ARG A 213 1.75 -17.85 -15.17
C ARG A 213 2.64 -17.60 -16.39
N LEU A 214 3.16 -18.69 -16.94
CA LEU A 214 4.13 -18.69 -18.04
C LEU A 214 3.68 -17.89 -19.25
N GLY A 215 2.37 -17.82 -19.50
CA GLY A 215 1.78 -17.05 -20.60
C GLY A 215 1.91 -15.52 -20.47
N LEU A 216 2.32 -15.01 -19.29
CA LEU A 216 2.62 -13.60 -19.07
C LEU A 216 4.10 -13.24 -19.26
N MET A 217 4.93 -14.23 -19.56
CA MET A 217 6.35 -14.03 -19.90
C MET A 217 6.51 -13.84 -21.42
N THR A 218 7.57 -13.16 -21.82
CA THR A 218 7.90 -13.08 -23.25
C THR A 218 8.40 -14.42 -23.78
N SER A 219 8.12 -14.72 -25.06
CA SER A 219 8.61 -15.94 -25.70
C SER A 219 10.13 -16.07 -25.67
N ASP A 220 10.83 -14.94 -25.73
CA ASP A 220 12.31 -14.92 -25.68
C ASP A 220 12.81 -15.23 -24.28
N TYR A 221 12.20 -14.66 -23.23
CA TYR A 221 12.55 -15.02 -21.84
C TYR A 221 12.32 -16.52 -21.57
N LEU A 222 11.20 -17.07 -22.03
CA LEU A 222 10.93 -18.50 -21.88
C LEU A 222 11.95 -19.39 -22.58
N LYS A 223 12.41 -19.00 -23.78
CA LYS A 223 13.43 -19.76 -24.52
C LYS A 223 14.81 -19.64 -23.88
N ASP A 224 15.22 -18.41 -23.56
CA ASP A 224 16.60 -18.09 -23.19
C ASP A 224 16.89 -18.38 -21.71
N ASN A 225 15.90 -18.25 -20.82
CA ASN A 225 16.09 -18.40 -19.38
C ASN A 225 15.39 -19.62 -18.80
N VAL A 226 14.21 -19.99 -19.30
CA VAL A 226 13.42 -21.08 -18.70
C VAL A 226 13.76 -22.42 -19.36
N LEU A 227 13.67 -22.53 -20.69
CA LEU A 227 13.99 -23.78 -21.41
C LEU A 227 15.46 -24.16 -21.34
N SER A 228 16.37 -23.19 -21.33
CA SER A 228 17.82 -23.41 -21.23
C SER A 228 18.30 -23.76 -19.81
N SER A 229 17.38 -23.78 -18.83
CA SER A 229 17.73 -24.13 -17.44
C SER A 229 17.97 -25.64 -17.29
N GLU A 230 19.09 -26.04 -16.73
CA GLU A 230 19.41 -27.45 -16.43
C GLU A 230 18.34 -28.16 -15.57
N LEU A 231 17.62 -27.41 -14.75
CA LEU A 231 16.51 -27.91 -13.93
C LEU A 231 15.32 -28.32 -14.77
N VAL A 232 15.04 -27.57 -15.82
CA VAL A 232 13.92 -27.78 -16.74
C VAL A 232 14.30 -28.81 -17.81
N GLU A 233 15.50 -28.72 -18.39
CA GLU A 233 15.98 -29.68 -19.41
C GLU A 233 15.98 -31.14 -18.91
N ALA A 234 16.23 -31.33 -17.62
CA ALA A 234 16.21 -32.66 -16.98
C ALA A 234 14.79 -33.20 -16.72
N ASN A 235 13.73 -32.41 -16.94
CA ASN A 235 12.36 -32.78 -16.62
C ASN A 235 11.44 -32.67 -17.86
N SER A 236 11.06 -33.82 -18.44
CA SER A 236 10.25 -33.89 -19.66
C SER A 236 8.84 -33.28 -19.48
N GLU A 237 8.26 -33.31 -18.28
CA GLU A 237 6.96 -32.75 -17.98
C GLU A 237 7.01 -31.23 -17.97
N CYS A 238 8.05 -30.64 -17.36
CA CYS A 238 8.31 -29.20 -17.41
C CYS A 238 8.55 -28.71 -18.85
N LEU A 239 9.36 -29.46 -19.64
CA LEU A 239 9.60 -29.14 -21.05
C LEU A 239 8.29 -29.11 -21.86
N SER A 240 7.42 -30.10 -21.65
CA SER A 240 6.10 -30.14 -22.31
C SER A 240 5.23 -28.96 -21.89
N MET A 241 5.17 -28.62 -20.60
CA MET A 241 4.40 -27.50 -20.06
C MET A 241 4.86 -26.17 -20.69
N ILE A 242 6.16 -25.91 -20.72
CA ILE A 242 6.73 -24.67 -21.24
C ILE A 242 6.56 -24.58 -22.77
N SER A 243 6.74 -25.71 -23.48
CA SER A 243 6.54 -25.75 -24.93
C SER A 243 5.09 -25.45 -25.29
N ASN A 244 4.12 -25.98 -24.53
CA ASN A 244 2.71 -25.67 -24.69
C ASN A 244 2.44 -24.18 -24.39
N ALA A 245 3.01 -23.63 -23.31
CA ALA A 245 2.88 -22.21 -23.00
C ALA A 245 3.39 -21.30 -24.12
N ILE A 246 4.52 -21.64 -24.76
CA ILE A 246 5.05 -20.89 -25.92
C ILE A 246 4.10 -20.96 -27.12
N LEU A 247 3.52 -22.12 -27.39
CA LEU A 247 2.52 -22.28 -28.45
C LEU A 247 1.26 -21.46 -28.14
N ASP A 248 0.81 -21.52 -26.90
CA ASP A 248 -0.36 -20.76 -26.44
C ASP A 248 -0.12 -19.25 -26.54
N ILE A 249 1.07 -18.75 -26.18
CA ILE A 249 1.45 -17.32 -26.33
C ILE A 249 1.39 -16.91 -27.81
N HIS A 250 1.91 -17.73 -28.71
CA HIS A 250 1.89 -17.46 -30.14
C HIS A 250 0.45 -17.43 -30.67
N ASP A 251 -0.39 -18.35 -30.22
CA ASP A 251 -1.80 -18.38 -30.55
C ASP A 251 -2.58 -17.21 -29.94
N LEU A 252 -2.28 -16.84 -28.70
CA LEU A 252 -2.89 -15.69 -27.99
C LEU A 252 -2.54 -14.35 -28.66
N GLY A 253 -1.33 -14.21 -29.22
CA GLY A 253 -0.92 -13.03 -29.98
C GLY A 253 -1.72 -12.82 -31.28
N SER A 254 -2.41 -13.85 -31.75
CA SER A 254 -3.29 -13.80 -32.93
C SER A 254 -4.78 -13.69 -32.58
N ARG A 255 -5.15 -13.73 -31.28
CA ARG A 255 -6.54 -13.68 -30.79
C ARG A 255 -6.88 -12.32 -30.19
N PRO A 256 -8.17 -11.96 -30.08
CA PRO A 256 -8.59 -10.79 -29.33
C PRO A 256 -8.08 -10.84 -27.89
N PHE A 257 -7.61 -9.72 -27.39
CA PHE A 257 -7.00 -9.57 -26.04
C PHE A 257 -7.89 -10.18 -24.92
N MET A 258 -9.20 -10.07 -25.02
CA MET A 258 -10.15 -10.62 -24.04
C MET A 258 -10.00 -12.13 -23.83
N SER A 259 -9.71 -12.90 -24.87
CA SER A 259 -9.52 -14.36 -24.74
C SER A 259 -8.21 -14.72 -24.02
N ALA A 260 -7.20 -13.84 -24.06
CA ALA A 260 -5.94 -14.05 -23.38
C ALA A 260 -6.08 -13.93 -21.85
N LEU A 261 -6.88 -12.98 -21.37
CA LEU A 261 -7.07 -12.74 -19.92
C LEU A 261 -7.76 -13.90 -19.19
N TYR A 262 -8.55 -14.70 -19.91
CA TYR A 262 -9.25 -15.86 -19.32
C TYR A 262 -8.46 -17.15 -19.44
N HIS A 263 -7.30 -17.14 -20.13
CA HIS A 263 -6.47 -18.32 -20.23
C HIS A 263 -5.71 -18.56 -18.92
N PRO A 264 -5.75 -19.79 -18.33
CA PRO A 264 -5.14 -20.05 -17.02
C PRO A 264 -3.65 -19.65 -16.92
N LEU A 265 -2.90 -19.83 -18.02
CA LEU A 265 -1.47 -19.51 -18.10
C LEU A 265 -1.17 -18.02 -18.35
N ALA A 266 -2.16 -17.23 -18.77
CA ALA A 266 -2.00 -15.82 -19.14
C ALA A 266 -2.88 -14.86 -18.30
N ARG A 267 -3.60 -15.38 -17.31
CA ARG A 267 -4.44 -14.59 -16.42
C ARG A 267 -3.55 -13.76 -15.47
N PRO A 268 -3.57 -12.42 -15.54
CA PRO A 268 -2.70 -11.59 -14.67
C PRO A 268 -3.16 -11.65 -13.22
N ARG A 269 -2.21 -11.52 -12.29
CA ARG A 269 -2.50 -11.36 -10.86
C ARG A 269 -3.22 -10.04 -10.60
N LEU A 270 -3.87 -9.92 -9.46
CA LEU A 270 -4.44 -8.65 -9.03
C LEU A 270 -3.33 -7.62 -8.81
N PRO A 271 -3.52 -6.36 -9.19
CA PRO A 271 -2.53 -5.32 -8.94
C PRO A 271 -2.48 -4.97 -7.44
N HIS A 272 -1.32 -4.56 -6.95
CA HIS A 272 -1.17 -4.11 -5.56
C HIS A 272 -1.86 -2.75 -5.32
N SER A 273 -1.89 -1.92 -6.34
CA SER A 273 -2.49 -0.59 -6.31
C SER A 273 -3.27 -0.31 -7.58
N ILE A 274 -4.28 0.54 -7.45
CA ILE A 274 -5.18 0.98 -8.53
C ILE A 274 -4.98 2.46 -8.75
N LEU A 275 -4.86 2.89 -10.00
CA LEU A 275 -4.91 4.29 -10.38
C LEU A 275 -6.34 4.67 -10.74
N LEU A 276 -6.92 5.62 -10.01
CA LEU A 276 -8.23 6.20 -10.34
C LEU A 276 -8.09 7.48 -11.14
N ALA A 277 -8.89 7.60 -12.18
CA ALA A 277 -9.15 8.83 -12.91
C ALA A 277 -10.57 9.32 -12.61
N ILE A 278 -10.71 10.53 -12.06
CA ILE A 278 -11.96 11.03 -11.50
C ILE A 278 -12.36 12.34 -12.16
N GLY A 279 -13.60 12.41 -12.66
CA GLY A 279 -14.18 13.63 -13.21
C GLY A 279 -13.39 14.19 -14.40
N GLY A 280 -13.26 15.50 -14.44
CA GLY A 280 -12.59 16.24 -15.51
C GLY A 280 -13.56 16.86 -16.51
N TRP A 281 -13.02 17.34 -17.62
CA TRP A 281 -13.78 18.01 -18.69
C TRP A 281 -13.80 17.13 -19.93
N SER A 282 -14.98 16.74 -20.40
CA SER A 282 -15.16 15.85 -21.54
C SER A 282 -16.33 16.33 -22.40
N GLY A 283 -16.16 16.35 -23.73
CA GLY A 283 -17.23 16.71 -24.64
C GLY A 283 -17.78 18.14 -24.51
N GLY A 284 -17.00 19.06 -23.89
CA GLY A 284 -17.44 20.44 -23.65
C GLY A 284 -18.14 20.69 -22.32
N GLU A 285 -18.27 19.65 -21.46
CA GLU A 285 -18.92 19.72 -20.15
C GLU A 285 -18.12 18.96 -19.08
N PRO A 286 -18.27 19.30 -17.78
CA PRO A 286 -17.72 18.50 -16.70
C PRO A 286 -18.33 17.09 -16.68
N THR A 287 -17.55 16.09 -16.33
CA THR A 287 -18.01 14.71 -16.21
C THR A 287 -17.97 14.21 -14.75
N ASN A 288 -18.84 13.26 -14.42
CA ASN A 288 -18.80 12.52 -13.16
C ASN A 288 -18.14 11.14 -13.31
N GLY A 289 -17.57 10.86 -14.50
CA GLY A 289 -16.95 9.56 -14.80
C GLY A 289 -15.79 9.23 -13.87
N ILE A 290 -15.77 8.02 -13.37
CA ILE A 290 -14.68 7.45 -12.58
C ILE A 290 -14.23 6.17 -13.25
N GLU A 291 -12.95 6.08 -13.57
CA GLU A 291 -12.34 4.89 -14.16
C GLU A 291 -11.16 4.43 -13.31
N ALA A 292 -11.06 3.12 -13.12
CA ALA A 292 -10.00 2.46 -12.37
C ALA A 292 -9.07 1.73 -13.35
N TYR A 293 -7.78 2.02 -13.29
CA TYR A 293 -6.79 1.36 -14.12
C TYR A 293 -6.15 0.18 -13.40
N ASP A 294 -6.31 -0.99 -13.97
CA ASP A 294 -5.66 -2.22 -13.58
C ASP A 294 -4.34 -2.38 -14.35
N CYS A 295 -3.23 -2.04 -13.71
CA CYS A 295 -1.91 -2.04 -14.35
C CYS A 295 -1.40 -3.47 -14.70
N ARG A 296 -1.91 -4.51 -14.05
CA ARG A 296 -1.56 -5.90 -14.35
C ARG A 296 -2.31 -6.43 -15.58
N ALA A 297 -3.55 -6.01 -15.75
CA ALA A 297 -4.34 -6.34 -16.92
C ALA A 297 -4.16 -5.35 -18.08
N ASN A 298 -3.52 -4.19 -17.83
CA ASN A 298 -3.42 -3.05 -18.74
C ASN A 298 -4.81 -2.64 -19.27
N ARG A 299 -5.77 -2.40 -18.34
CA ARG A 299 -7.18 -2.11 -18.67
C ARG A 299 -7.79 -1.12 -17.70
N TRP A 300 -8.67 -0.30 -18.24
CA TRP A 300 -9.56 0.56 -17.48
C TRP A 300 -10.88 -0.14 -17.17
N VAL A 301 -11.43 0.12 -16.01
CA VAL A 301 -12.74 -0.35 -15.54
C VAL A 301 -13.56 0.87 -15.16
N ASN A 302 -14.73 1.03 -15.76
CA ASN A 302 -15.65 2.10 -15.39
C ASN A 302 -16.33 1.76 -14.05
N VAL A 303 -16.08 2.58 -13.04
CA VAL A 303 -16.64 2.46 -11.68
C VAL A 303 -17.52 3.66 -11.34
N THR A 304 -18.01 4.38 -12.34
CA THR A 304 -18.81 5.57 -12.19
C THR A 304 -20.08 5.30 -11.38
N ASN A 305 -20.28 6.10 -10.33
CA ASN A 305 -21.54 6.17 -9.63
C ASN A 305 -22.38 7.34 -10.18
N ASN A 306 -23.48 7.04 -10.86
CA ASN A 306 -24.33 8.03 -11.51
C ASN A 306 -25.05 9.00 -10.54
N LEU A 307 -24.89 8.83 -9.24
CA LEU A 307 -25.46 9.73 -8.21
C LEU A 307 -24.58 10.95 -7.92
N GLU A 308 -23.36 11.02 -8.48
CA GLU A 308 -22.43 12.12 -8.26
C GLU A 308 -22.62 13.25 -9.27
N CYS A 309 -22.55 14.50 -8.79
CA CYS A 309 -22.56 15.67 -9.66
C CYS A 309 -21.23 15.77 -10.43
N PRO A 310 -21.27 16.10 -11.73
CA PRO A 310 -20.07 16.34 -12.54
C PRO A 310 -19.14 17.37 -11.90
N ARG A 311 -17.83 17.14 -12.03
CA ARG A 311 -16.81 17.99 -11.42
C ARG A 311 -15.51 17.96 -12.20
N ALA A 312 -14.99 19.14 -12.55
CA ALA A 312 -13.69 19.33 -13.17
C ALA A 312 -12.82 20.25 -12.31
N TYR A 313 -11.52 20.29 -12.55
CA TYR A 313 -10.56 21.19 -11.88
C TYR A 313 -10.48 21.00 -10.35
N HIS A 314 -10.99 19.87 -9.84
CA HIS A 314 -10.87 19.48 -8.44
C HIS A 314 -9.52 18.80 -8.18
N GLY A 315 -9.13 18.66 -6.93
CA GLY A 315 -8.04 17.78 -6.52
C GLY A 315 -8.58 16.47 -5.95
N ALA A 316 -7.85 15.37 -6.12
CA ALA A 316 -8.17 14.09 -5.51
C ALA A 316 -7.06 13.63 -4.57
N ALA A 317 -7.46 12.95 -3.49
CA ALA A 317 -6.55 12.34 -2.54
C ALA A 317 -7.14 11.06 -1.97
N PHE A 318 -6.29 10.04 -1.79
CA PHE A 318 -6.64 8.81 -1.08
C PHE A 318 -6.11 8.86 0.35
N LEU A 319 -6.99 8.64 1.32
CA LEU A 319 -6.62 8.61 2.75
C LEU A 319 -7.55 7.69 3.53
N ASN A 320 -6.97 6.79 4.33
CA ASN A 320 -7.70 5.91 5.27
C ASN A 320 -8.87 5.15 4.63
N GLY A 321 -8.67 4.59 3.42
CA GLY A 321 -9.69 3.82 2.70
C GLY A 321 -10.75 4.65 1.99
N TYR A 322 -10.58 5.98 1.91
CA TYR A 322 -11.50 6.89 1.23
C TYR A 322 -10.80 7.72 0.16
N VAL A 323 -11.50 7.98 -0.93
CA VAL A 323 -11.06 8.96 -1.94
C VAL A 323 -11.79 10.27 -1.70
N TYR A 324 -11.04 11.35 -1.58
CA TYR A 324 -11.58 12.70 -1.38
C TYR A 324 -11.50 13.49 -2.68
N SER A 325 -12.61 14.12 -3.06
CA SER A 325 -12.69 15.09 -4.15
C SER A 325 -12.84 16.49 -3.53
N VAL A 326 -11.86 17.35 -3.78
CA VAL A 326 -11.68 18.63 -3.08
C VAL A 326 -11.85 19.80 -4.04
N GLY A 327 -12.82 20.66 -3.78
CA GLY A 327 -13.06 21.85 -4.60
C GLY A 327 -13.56 21.51 -6.01
N GLY A 328 -13.15 22.30 -7.01
CA GLY A 328 -13.49 22.11 -8.42
C GLY A 328 -14.57 23.06 -8.93
N PHE A 329 -15.15 22.69 -10.08
CA PHE A 329 -16.10 23.50 -10.86
C PHE A 329 -17.05 22.57 -11.65
N ASP A 330 -18.32 22.92 -11.75
CA ASP A 330 -19.33 22.14 -12.50
C ASP A 330 -19.80 22.79 -13.81
N GLY A 331 -19.13 23.84 -14.25
CA GLY A 331 -19.55 24.66 -15.38
C GLY A 331 -20.28 25.94 -14.97
N VAL A 332 -20.76 26.02 -13.71
CA VAL A 332 -21.53 27.15 -13.17
C VAL A 332 -20.90 27.68 -11.88
N GLU A 333 -20.66 26.80 -10.91
CA GLU A 333 -20.19 27.15 -9.57
C GLU A 333 -18.76 26.65 -9.30
N HIS A 334 -17.99 27.50 -8.60
CA HIS A 334 -16.73 27.12 -7.98
C HIS A 334 -17.01 26.56 -6.59
N PHE A 335 -16.43 25.42 -6.26
CA PHE A 335 -16.73 24.69 -5.03
C PHE A 335 -15.72 24.95 -3.90
N ASN A 336 -16.25 25.12 -2.69
CA ASN A 336 -15.52 24.87 -1.45
C ASN A 336 -15.90 23.52 -0.84
N SER A 337 -16.90 22.84 -1.41
CA SER A 337 -17.34 21.54 -0.93
C SER A 337 -16.28 20.48 -1.14
N VAL A 338 -16.23 19.53 -0.20
CA VAL A 338 -15.37 18.37 -0.22
C VAL A 338 -16.22 17.13 -0.06
N ARG A 339 -16.01 16.16 -0.91
CA ARG A 339 -16.74 14.91 -0.90
C ARG A 339 -15.79 13.74 -0.70
N ARG A 340 -16.28 12.74 0.00
CA ARG A 340 -15.57 11.53 0.33
C ARG A 340 -16.28 10.34 -0.29
N PHE A 341 -15.57 9.60 -1.13
CA PHE A 341 -16.03 8.35 -1.72
C PHE A 341 -15.59 7.18 -0.84
N ASP A 342 -16.55 6.40 -0.40
CA ASP A 342 -16.32 5.17 0.34
C ASP A 342 -16.15 4.02 -0.66
N LEU A 343 -14.96 3.43 -0.68
CA LEU A 343 -14.59 2.39 -1.63
C LEU A 343 -15.30 1.04 -1.36
N THR A 344 -15.87 0.86 -0.16
CA THR A 344 -16.58 -0.37 0.21
C THR A 344 -18.06 -0.29 -0.17
N THR A 345 -18.67 0.86 0.08
CA THR A 345 -20.11 1.07 -0.16
C THR A 345 -20.40 1.73 -1.50
N HIS A 346 -19.36 2.19 -2.23
CA HIS A 346 -19.44 2.97 -3.45
C HIS A 346 -20.32 4.22 -3.32
N ALA A 347 -20.32 4.82 -2.14
CA ALA A 347 -21.16 5.97 -1.82
C ALA A 347 -20.33 7.23 -1.63
N TRP A 348 -20.82 8.35 -2.20
CA TRP A 348 -20.30 9.67 -1.94
C TRP A 348 -20.96 10.29 -0.70
N ASN A 349 -20.15 10.82 0.19
CA ASN A 349 -20.60 11.55 1.38
C ASN A 349 -19.96 12.93 1.40
N GLU A 350 -20.73 13.93 1.78
CA GLU A 350 -20.20 15.28 2.00
C GLU A 350 -19.50 15.34 3.36
N VAL A 351 -18.33 16.00 3.39
CA VAL A 351 -17.59 16.29 4.61
C VAL A 351 -17.46 17.81 4.78
N ALA A 352 -16.85 18.27 5.87
CA ALA A 352 -16.72 19.70 6.12
C ALA A 352 -16.14 20.45 4.91
N PRO A 353 -16.74 21.56 4.48
CA PRO A 353 -16.23 22.35 3.36
C PRO A 353 -14.98 23.14 3.74
N MET A 354 -14.16 23.48 2.75
CA MET A 354 -13.05 24.42 2.89
C MET A 354 -13.54 25.83 3.23
N HIS A 355 -12.66 26.67 3.76
CA HIS A 355 -12.93 28.10 3.99
C HIS A 355 -13.08 28.88 2.68
N SER A 356 -12.30 28.52 1.65
CA SER A 356 -12.32 29.16 0.34
C SER A 356 -12.82 28.22 -0.76
N ARG A 357 -13.55 28.77 -1.74
CA ARG A 357 -13.81 28.07 -3.01
C ARG A 357 -12.49 27.92 -3.75
N ARG A 358 -12.27 26.74 -4.36
CA ARG A 358 -11.01 26.44 -5.05
C ARG A 358 -11.27 25.54 -6.25
N CYS A 359 -11.09 26.04 -7.46
CA CYS A 359 -10.87 25.23 -8.66
C CYS A 359 -9.40 25.33 -9.10
N TYR A 360 -8.91 24.41 -9.90
CA TYR A 360 -7.47 24.28 -10.24
C TYR A 360 -6.59 24.19 -8.98
N VAL A 361 -7.10 23.51 -7.99
CA VAL A 361 -6.48 23.35 -6.66
C VAL A 361 -5.50 22.19 -6.67
N SER A 362 -4.35 22.38 -6.03
CA SER A 362 -3.40 21.30 -5.77
C SER A 362 -3.74 20.60 -4.47
N VAL A 363 -3.83 19.27 -4.49
CA VAL A 363 -4.21 18.46 -3.31
C VAL A 363 -3.19 17.35 -3.08
N THR A 364 -2.80 17.15 -1.82
CA THR A 364 -1.93 16.05 -1.42
C THR A 364 -2.20 15.61 0.02
N VAL A 365 -1.62 14.49 0.41
CA VAL A 365 -1.72 13.93 1.78
C VAL A 365 -0.36 13.96 2.45
N LEU A 366 -0.32 14.41 3.69
CA LEU A 366 0.88 14.32 4.52
C LEU A 366 0.48 14.08 5.98
N ASN A 367 1.08 13.09 6.63
CA ASN A 367 0.90 12.75 8.05
C ASN A 367 -0.59 12.62 8.47
N GLY A 368 -1.42 11.96 7.65
CA GLY A 368 -2.84 11.76 7.94
C GLY A 368 -3.73 12.98 7.69
N PHE A 369 -3.20 14.09 7.15
CA PHE A 369 -3.94 15.29 6.77
C PHE A 369 -4.03 15.41 5.25
N ILE A 370 -5.16 15.97 4.75
CA ILE A 370 -5.31 16.39 3.35
C ILE A 370 -5.02 17.89 3.28
N TYR A 371 -4.21 18.29 2.33
CA TYR A 371 -3.85 19.69 2.08
C TYR A 371 -4.44 20.17 0.76
N ALA A 372 -5.08 21.34 0.78
CA ALA A 372 -5.60 22.04 -0.40
C ALA A 372 -4.83 23.36 -0.56
N LEU A 373 -4.14 23.50 -1.68
CA LEU A 373 -3.15 24.55 -1.89
C LEU A 373 -3.52 25.40 -3.09
N GLY A 374 -3.62 26.71 -2.91
CA GLY A 374 -3.90 27.66 -3.98
C GLY A 374 -5.24 27.46 -4.68
N GLY A 375 -5.24 27.50 -6.00
CA GLY A 375 -6.41 27.44 -6.85
C GLY A 375 -6.97 28.81 -7.22
N HIS A 376 -8.23 28.83 -7.68
CA HIS A 376 -8.99 30.02 -8.09
C HIS A 376 -10.39 29.97 -7.47
N ASP A 377 -10.84 31.05 -6.86
CA ASP A 377 -12.12 31.11 -6.13
C ASP A 377 -13.32 31.58 -6.97
N GLY A 378 -13.09 31.84 -8.24
CA GLY A 378 -14.05 32.47 -9.17
C GLY A 378 -13.73 33.93 -9.47
N HIS A 379 -12.88 34.58 -8.64
CA HIS A 379 -12.54 36.00 -8.78
C HIS A 379 -11.02 36.20 -8.85
N VAL A 380 -10.26 35.56 -7.94
CA VAL A 380 -8.81 35.72 -7.84
C VAL A 380 -8.12 34.37 -7.67
N ARG A 381 -6.84 34.34 -8.02
CA ARG A 381 -5.97 33.22 -7.72
C ARG A 381 -5.49 33.30 -6.28
N LEU A 382 -5.32 32.14 -5.66
CA LEU A 382 -5.10 32.05 -4.23
C LEU A 382 -3.65 31.69 -3.91
N SER A 383 -3.07 32.36 -2.91
CA SER A 383 -1.87 31.90 -2.22
C SER A 383 -2.21 31.19 -0.90
N SER A 384 -3.47 31.24 -0.48
CA SER A 384 -3.93 30.59 0.75
C SER A 384 -3.89 29.07 0.63
N ALA A 385 -3.63 28.41 1.75
CA ALA A 385 -3.59 26.97 1.86
C ALA A 385 -4.33 26.51 3.12
N GLU A 386 -4.95 25.34 3.05
CA GLU A 386 -5.75 24.75 4.12
C GLU A 386 -5.39 23.29 4.32
N ARG A 387 -5.53 22.77 5.53
CA ARG A 387 -5.43 21.35 5.82
C ARG A 387 -6.69 20.81 6.46
N TYR A 388 -7.08 19.61 6.08
CA TYR A 388 -8.21 18.85 6.61
C TYR A 388 -7.74 17.76 7.56
N GLN A 389 -8.40 17.68 8.72
CA GLN A 389 -8.19 16.63 9.70
C GLN A 389 -9.42 15.72 9.73
N PRO A 390 -9.31 14.47 9.22
CA PRO A 390 -10.45 13.55 9.11
C PRO A 390 -11.09 13.17 10.45
N GLU A 391 -10.27 13.01 11.51
CA GLU A 391 -10.73 12.56 12.83
C GLU A 391 -11.74 13.51 13.47
N ILE A 392 -11.59 14.81 13.22
CA ILE A 392 -12.50 15.85 13.75
C ILE A 392 -13.37 16.49 12.67
N ASN A 393 -13.22 16.05 11.41
CA ASN A 393 -13.95 16.58 10.25
C ASN A 393 -13.86 18.11 10.14
N GLN A 394 -12.66 18.69 10.17
CA GLN A 394 -12.46 20.14 10.12
C GLN A 394 -11.30 20.55 9.22
N TRP A 395 -11.46 21.70 8.56
CA TRP A 395 -10.42 22.41 7.83
C TRP A 395 -9.80 23.51 8.70
N SER A 396 -8.53 23.73 8.56
CA SER A 396 -7.77 24.82 9.20
C SER A 396 -6.84 25.49 8.20
N LEU A 397 -6.77 26.83 8.26
CA LEU A 397 -5.82 27.58 7.46
C LEU A 397 -4.39 27.30 7.96
N ILE A 398 -3.46 27.17 7.02
CA ILE A 398 -2.02 27.14 7.28
C ILE A 398 -1.37 28.40 6.69
N ALA A 399 -0.06 28.57 6.90
CA ALA A 399 0.67 29.69 6.32
C ALA A 399 0.43 29.77 4.79
N PRO A 400 0.19 30.96 4.24
CA PRO A 400 0.02 31.12 2.80
C PRO A 400 1.35 30.94 2.07
N MET A 401 1.29 30.50 0.82
CA MET A 401 2.41 30.46 -0.12
C MET A 401 2.93 31.87 -0.41
N HIS A 402 4.16 31.95 -0.90
CA HIS A 402 4.75 33.21 -1.35
C HIS A 402 4.06 33.75 -2.60
N GLU A 403 3.58 32.86 -3.47
CA GLU A 403 2.91 33.23 -4.72
C GLU A 403 1.49 32.70 -4.80
N GLN A 404 0.63 33.45 -5.50
CA GLN A 404 -0.67 32.95 -5.93
C GLN A 404 -0.46 31.89 -7.02
N ARG A 405 -1.11 30.71 -6.88
CA ARG A 405 -0.95 29.60 -7.81
C ARG A 405 -2.28 28.94 -8.10
N SER A 406 -2.72 28.95 -9.34
CA SER A 406 -3.73 28.05 -9.89
C SER A 406 -3.08 27.16 -10.96
N HIS A 407 -3.63 26.00 -11.27
CA HIS A 407 -3.04 25.03 -12.22
C HIS A 407 -1.61 24.63 -11.85
N ALA A 408 -1.23 24.73 -10.59
CA ALA A 408 -0.02 24.15 -10.03
C ALA A 408 -0.29 22.69 -9.68
N SER A 409 0.75 21.93 -9.42
CA SER A 409 0.64 20.58 -8.87
C SER A 409 1.61 20.42 -7.71
N CYS A 410 1.29 19.50 -6.79
CA CYS A 410 2.06 19.28 -5.59
C CYS A 410 2.26 17.80 -5.29
N THR A 411 3.31 17.51 -4.54
CA THR A 411 3.64 16.18 -4.05
C THR A 411 4.26 16.24 -2.67
N THR A 412 4.37 15.10 -2.01
CA THR A 412 5.02 14.97 -0.70
C THR A 412 6.33 14.20 -0.81
N LEU A 413 7.37 14.70 -0.17
CA LEU A 413 8.68 14.05 -0.09
C LEU A 413 9.37 14.47 1.21
N ASN A 414 9.95 13.52 1.95
CA ASN A 414 10.74 13.76 3.15
C ASN A 414 10.03 14.66 4.18
N ASN A 415 8.77 14.32 4.51
CA ASN A 415 7.90 15.06 5.44
C ASN A 415 7.66 16.54 5.06
N ARG A 416 7.72 16.88 3.76
CA ARG A 416 7.47 18.21 3.20
C ARG A 416 6.50 18.12 2.03
N ILE A 417 5.78 19.21 1.76
CA ILE A 417 4.92 19.34 0.57
C ILE A 417 5.63 20.27 -0.41
N TYR A 418 5.86 19.80 -1.63
CA TYR A 418 6.44 20.58 -2.73
C TYR A 418 5.33 20.98 -3.69
N ILE A 419 5.28 22.26 -4.06
CA ILE A 419 4.38 22.78 -5.09
C ILE A 419 5.18 23.51 -6.17
N CYS A 420 4.88 23.20 -7.43
CA CYS A 420 5.64 23.71 -8.55
C CYS A 420 4.73 24.37 -9.59
N GLY A 421 5.23 25.46 -10.20
CA GLY A 421 4.61 26.12 -11.34
C GLY A 421 3.23 26.72 -11.03
N GLY A 422 2.36 26.65 -12.03
CA GLY A 422 1.03 27.22 -12.01
C GLY A 422 0.93 28.56 -12.74
N LEU A 423 -0.17 29.29 -12.47
CA LEU A 423 -0.52 30.59 -13.05
C LEU A 423 -0.89 31.55 -11.93
N ASN A 424 -0.25 32.72 -11.88
CA ASN A 424 -0.53 33.76 -10.87
C ASN A 424 -1.54 34.83 -11.32
N GLY A 425 -2.08 34.70 -12.53
CA GLY A 425 -3.01 35.65 -13.13
C GLY A 425 -2.36 36.49 -14.23
N ASN A 426 -1.06 36.70 -14.17
CA ASN A 426 -0.31 37.47 -15.15
C ASN A 426 0.53 36.58 -16.07
N GLU A 427 1.15 35.54 -15.49
CA GLU A 427 2.09 34.68 -16.20
C GLU A 427 2.12 33.26 -15.65
N CYS A 428 2.52 32.30 -16.48
CA CYS A 428 2.88 30.97 -16.05
C CYS A 428 4.17 31.02 -15.21
N LEU A 429 4.18 30.27 -14.11
CA LEU A 429 5.27 30.30 -13.13
C LEU A 429 6.32 29.23 -13.42
N GLN A 430 7.59 29.60 -13.22
CA GLN A 430 8.71 28.65 -13.11
C GLN A 430 9.13 28.40 -11.67
N THR A 431 8.56 29.16 -10.72
CA THR A 431 8.91 29.09 -9.31
C THR A 431 8.31 27.86 -8.66
N ALA A 432 9.02 27.37 -7.63
CA ALA A 432 8.59 26.27 -6.79
C ALA A 432 8.92 26.58 -5.32
N GLU A 433 8.16 26.04 -4.41
CA GLU A 433 8.34 26.20 -2.99
C GLU A 433 7.92 24.93 -2.23
N TYR A 434 8.48 24.72 -1.03
CA TYR A 434 8.03 23.65 -0.15
C TYR A 434 7.47 24.17 1.18
N TYR A 435 6.52 23.42 1.70
CA TYR A 435 5.93 23.63 3.03
C TYR A 435 6.53 22.66 4.04
N ASN A 436 6.93 23.20 5.21
CA ASN A 436 7.32 22.40 6.36
C ASN A 436 6.21 22.44 7.41
N PRO A 437 5.55 21.30 7.71
CA PRO A 437 4.43 21.26 8.66
C PRO A 437 4.84 21.54 10.11
N GLU A 438 6.09 21.25 10.50
CA GLU A 438 6.57 21.49 11.86
C GLU A 438 6.72 22.99 12.17
N SER A 439 7.26 23.76 11.21
CA SER A 439 7.43 25.20 11.36
C SER A 439 6.23 26.02 10.86
N ASN A 440 5.28 25.40 10.17
CA ASN A 440 4.18 26.05 9.45
C ASN A 440 4.69 27.17 8.53
N GLN A 441 5.73 26.90 7.74
CA GLN A 441 6.36 27.88 6.85
C GLN A 441 6.58 27.33 5.45
N TRP A 442 6.50 28.23 4.46
CA TRP A 442 6.90 27.99 3.07
C TRP A 442 8.31 28.51 2.82
N THR A 443 9.03 27.81 1.95
CA THR A 443 10.38 28.17 1.53
C THR A 443 10.50 28.02 0.02
N MET A 444 10.94 29.09 -0.67
CA MET A 444 11.24 29.04 -2.11
C MET A 444 12.44 28.14 -2.35
N ILE A 445 12.38 27.36 -3.44
CA ILE A 445 13.47 26.51 -3.91
C ILE A 445 13.96 26.97 -5.29
N SER A 446 14.99 26.29 -5.80
CA SER A 446 15.49 26.57 -7.15
C SER A 446 14.35 26.49 -8.18
N PRO A 447 14.17 27.52 -9.01
CA PRO A 447 13.09 27.52 -10.00
C PRO A 447 13.33 26.46 -11.08
N MET A 448 12.26 25.99 -11.70
CA MET A 448 12.33 25.18 -12.92
C MET A 448 13.01 25.97 -14.07
N ASN A 449 13.56 25.26 -15.04
CA ASN A 449 14.11 25.89 -16.25
C ASN A 449 13.00 26.49 -17.14
N SER A 450 11.83 25.86 -17.16
CA SER A 450 10.69 26.30 -17.94
C SER A 450 9.53 26.76 -17.05
N ARG A 451 8.77 27.76 -17.51
CA ARG A 451 7.48 28.10 -16.93
C ARG A 451 6.49 26.98 -17.23
N ARG A 452 5.67 26.57 -16.25
CA ARG A 452 4.74 25.45 -16.41
C ARG A 452 3.44 25.70 -15.67
N SER A 453 2.33 25.77 -16.39
CA SER A 453 0.96 25.80 -15.87
C SER A 453 0.23 24.56 -16.38
N GLY A 454 -0.67 23.97 -15.59
CA GLY A 454 -1.27 22.66 -15.92
C GLY A 454 -0.23 21.53 -15.92
N ILE A 455 0.62 21.54 -14.93
CA ILE A 455 1.78 20.66 -14.76
C ILE A 455 1.39 19.44 -13.91
N GLY A 456 1.99 18.29 -14.16
CA GLY A 456 2.02 17.16 -13.25
C GLY A 456 3.26 17.19 -12.35
N VAL A 457 3.10 17.02 -11.04
CA VAL A 457 4.21 16.95 -10.08
C VAL A 457 4.10 15.70 -9.23
N ILE A 458 5.17 14.94 -9.15
CA ILE A 458 5.23 13.71 -8.36
C ILE A 458 6.60 13.54 -7.71
N ALA A 459 6.62 12.97 -6.51
CA ALA A 459 7.84 12.52 -5.85
C ALA A 459 8.15 11.08 -6.27
N TYR A 460 9.42 10.86 -6.65
CA TYR A 460 9.88 9.56 -7.06
C TYR A 460 11.40 9.46 -6.85
N ALA A 461 11.90 8.32 -6.32
CA ALA A 461 13.32 8.08 -6.07
C ALA A 461 14.05 9.28 -5.45
N ASP A 462 13.51 9.81 -4.34
CA ASP A 462 14.02 10.98 -3.60
C ASP A 462 14.13 12.30 -4.40
N HIS A 463 13.45 12.38 -5.55
CA HIS A 463 13.37 13.58 -6.37
C HIS A 463 11.91 14.03 -6.55
N VAL A 464 11.74 15.31 -6.87
CA VAL A 464 10.45 15.88 -7.28
C VAL A 464 10.48 16.11 -8.78
N PHE A 465 9.61 15.42 -9.51
CA PHE A 465 9.47 15.53 -10.96
C PHE A 465 8.35 16.48 -11.32
N ALA A 466 8.61 17.32 -12.30
CA ALA A 466 7.68 18.26 -12.91
C ALA A 466 7.55 17.92 -14.40
N VAL A 467 6.35 17.50 -14.83
CA VAL A 467 6.12 16.92 -16.15
C VAL A 467 5.10 17.74 -16.94
N GLY A 468 5.42 18.03 -18.19
CA GLY A 468 4.49 18.67 -19.13
C GLY A 468 4.13 20.11 -18.78
N GLY A 469 2.87 20.47 -19.05
CA GLY A 469 2.31 21.80 -18.81
C GLY A 469 2.43 22.76 -20.01
N PHE A 470 2.07 24.01 -19.75
CA PHE A 470 2.04 25.12 -20.73
C PHE A 470 2.95 26.27 -20.27
N ASP A 471 3.84 26.75 -21.13
CA ASP A 471 4.84 27.77 -20.77
C ASP A 471 4.34 29.23 -20.95
N GLY A 472 3.14 29.38 -21.46
CA GLY A 472 2.55 30.66 -21.87
C GLY A 472 2.46 30.80 -23.38
N ASN A 473 3.20 29.97 -24.14
CA ASN A 473 3.22 29.98 -25.61
C ASN A 473 2.99 28.58 -26.20
N ASN A 474 3.59 27.54 -25.57
CA ASN A 474 3.60 26.17 -26.08
C ASN A 474 3.23 25.16 -24.98
N TYR A 475 2.60 24.06 -25.37
CA TYR A 475 2.50 22.86 -24.55
C TYR A 475 3.84 22.13 -24.54
N LEU A 476 4.29 21.75 -23.35
CA LEU A 476 5.60 21.17 -23.12
C LEU A 476 5.53 19.64 -23.14
N ARG A 477 6.49 19.02 -23.80
CA ARG A 477 6.72 17.56 -23.81
C ARG A 477 7.93 17.17 -22.97
N THR A 478 8.38 18.06 -22.11
CA THR A 478 9.59 17.89 -21.30
C THR A 478 9.24 17.70 -19.84
N ALA A 479 10.11 17.00 -19.14
CA ALA A 479 10.07 16.89 -17.68
C ALA A 479 11.36 17.47 -17.09
N GLU A 480 11.28 17.89 -15.82
CA GLU A 480 12.40 18.38 -15.02
C GLU A 480 12.35 17.69 -13.65
N ALA A 481 13.52 17.41 -13.07
CA ALA A 481 13.63 16.82 -11.75
C ALA A 481 14.37 17.77 -10.80
N TYR A 482 13.88 17.88 -9.59
CA TYR A 482 14.49 18.63 -8.49
C TYR A 482 15.02 17.67 -7.43
N ASN A 483 16.28 17.83 -7.04
CA ASN A 483 16.88 17.09 -5.94
C ASN A 483 16.84 17.91 -4.65
N PRO A 484 16.06 17.51 -3.61
CA PRO A 484 15.95 18.25 -2.36
C PRO A 484 17.22 18.32 -1.53
N HIS A 485 18.14 17.35 -1.69
CA HIS A 485 19.40 17.32 -0.94
C HIS A 485 20.42 18.32 -1.46
N THR A 486 20.47 18.52 -2.78
CA THR A 486 21.44 19.43 -3.43
C THR A 486 20.83 20.77 -3.79
N ASN A 487 19.51 20.92 -3.72
CA ASN A 487 18.77 22.10 -4.19
C ASN A 487 19.09 22.45 -5.66
N THR A 488 19.17 21.43 -6.53
CA THR A 488 19.50 21.58 -7.94
C THR A 488 18.48 20.89 -8.83
N ASN A 489 18.29 21.43 -10.04
CA ASN A 489 17.53 20.78 -11.11
C ASN A 489 18.46 19.92 -11.94
N PHE A 490 18.07 18.67 -12.24
CA PHE A 490 18.82 17.75 -13.09
C PHE A 490 18.01 17.29 -14.30
N GLY A 491 18.74 16.87 -15.33
CA GLY A 491 18.21 15.99 -16.35
C GLY A 491 17.87 14.61 -15.77
N ILE A 492 16.91 13.93 -16.34
CA ILE A 492 16.24 12.76 -15.81
C ILE A 492 17.22 11.57 -15.66
N GLU A 493 17.38 11.06 -14.45
CA GLU A 493 17.82 9.68 -14.16
C GLU A 493 16.88 9.08 -13.12
N VAL A 494 16.29 7.91 -13.42
CA VAL A 494 15.29 7.25 -12.57
C VAL A 494 15.63 5.77 -12.39
N ILE A 495 15.34 5.22 -11.21
CA ILE A 495 15.52 3.80 -10.87
C ILE A 495 14.18 3.26 -10.34
N ASP A 496 13.73 2.09 -10.89
CA ASP A 496 12.56 1.25 -10.56
C ASP A 496 11.23 1.93 -10.20
N ASP A 497 10.35 2.09 -11.17
CA ASP A 497 8.89 2.03 -11.20
C ASP A 497 8.33 2.74 -12.44
N ARG A 498 7.02 2.86 -12.57
CA ARG A 498 6.39 3.48 -13.74
C ARG A 498 5.72 4.80 -13.37
N LEU A 499 5.98 5.85 -14.12
CA LEU A 499 5.30 7.13 -13.99
C LEU A 499 4.20 7.24 -15.06
N PHE A 500 2.94 7.30 -14.66
CA PHE A 500 1.81 7.40 -15.58
C PHE A 500 1.42 8.84 -15.88
N VAL A 501 1.11 9.13 -17.14
CA VAL A 501 0.45 10.33 -17.61
C VAL A 501 -0.89 9.94 -18.21
N VAL A 502 -1.98 10.55 -17.73
CA VAL A 502 -3.35 10.11 -18.00
C VAL A 502 -4.14 11.24 -18.63
N GLY A 503 -4.62 11.03 -19.85
CA GLY A 503 -5.47 11.98 -20.58
C GLY A 503 -4.83 13.34 -20.77
N GLY A 504 -5.65 14.38 -20.85
CA GLY A 504 -5.21 15.77 -20.96
C GLY A 504 -5.57 16.41 -22.29
N PHE A 505 -4.90 17.53 -22.62
CA PHE A 505 -5.11 18.29 -23.88
C PHE A 505 -3.78 18.40 -24.66
N ASN A 506 -3.78 17.92 -25.87
CA ASN A 506 -2.57 17.86 -26.72
C ASN A 506 -2.32 19.13 -27.55
N GLY A 507 -3.09 20.20 -27.32
CA GLY A 507 -3.03 21.45 -28.08
C GLY A 507 -4.11 21.53 -29.19
N PHE A 508 -4.77 20.42 -29.53
CA PHE A 508 -5.81 20.33 -30.56
C PHE A 508 -7.09 19.69 -30.03
N THR A 509 -6.97 18.59 -29.30
CA THR A 509 -8.10 17.82 -28.76
C THR A 509 -7.82 17.36 -27.34
N THR A 510 -8.90 17.13 -26.59
CA THR A 510 -8.87 16.33 -25.37
C THR A 510 -8.62 14.87 -25.73
N THR A 511 -7.77 14.19 -24.98
CA THR A 511 -7.34 12.82 -25.29
C THR A 511 -7.72 11.85 -24.18
N SER A 512 -7.84 10.58 -24.54
CA SER A 512 -7.96 9.43 -23.62
C SER A 512 -6.62 8.70 -23.45
N ASP A 513 -5.57 9.15 -24.15
CA ASP A 513 -4.28 8.50 -24.21
C ASP A 513 -3.68 8.36 -22.81
N VAL A 514 -3.04 7.21 -22.58
CA VAL A 514 -2.33 6.93 -21.33
C VAL A 514 -0.94 6.41 -21.67
N GLU A 515 0.05 7.08 -21.14
CA GLU A 515 1.45 6.71 -21.32
C GLU A 515 2.09 6.48 -19.95
N TYR A 516 3.07 5.59 -19.90
CA TYR A 516 3.91 5.45 -18.72
C TYR A 516 5.39 5.50 -19.09
N TYR A 517 6.14 6.13 -18.21
CA TYR A 517 7.60 6.16 -18.26
C TYR A 517 8.16 5.06 -17.36
N THR A 518 9.19 4.37 -17.83
CA THR A 518 9.99 3.47 -17.01
C THR A 518 11.45 3.88 -17.01
N ALA A 519 12.01 3.93 -15.84
CA ALA A 519 13.40 4.27 -15.64
C ALA A 519 14.37 3.21 -16.13
N LEU A 520 13.98 1.95 -16.14
CA LEU A 520 14.81 0.84 -16.58
C LEU A 520 15.31 1.04 -18.03
N THR A 521 14.44 1.54 -18.90
CA THR A 521 14.77 1.80 -20.31
C THR A 521 14.96 3.27 -20.63
N ASN A 522 14.58 4.18 -19.72
CA ASN A 522 14.52 5.62 -19.92
C ASN A 522 13.62 5.99 -21.13
N GLU A 523 12.50 5.29 -21.28
CA GLU A 523 11.56 5.45 -22.40
C GLU A 523 10.12 5.56 -21.93
N TRP A 524 9.28 6.17 -22.77
CA TRP A 524 7.83 6.22 -22.60
C TRP A 524 7.18 5.10 -23.42
N TYR A 525 6.17 4.48 -22.84
CA TYR A 525 5.39 3.40 -23.44
C TYR A 525 3.90 3.74 -23.40
N GLU A 526 3.18 3.32 -24.42
CA GLU A 526 1.73 3.41 -24.44
C GLU A 526 1.13 2.39 -23.45
N ALA A 527 0.13 2.83 -22.69
CA ALA A 527 -0.76 1.98 -21.88
C ALA A 527 -2.13 1.91 -22.55
N CYS A 528 -3.06 1.13 -21.98
CA CYS A 528 -4.42 1.12 -22.48
C CYS A 528 -5.09 2.47 -22.23
N ASP A 529 -5.71 3.03 -23.27
CA ASP A 529 -6.45 4.28 -23.19
C ASP A 529 -7.69 4.17 -22.30
N MET A 530 -8.08 5.29 -21.67
CA MET A 530 -9.36 5.38 -20.95
C MET A 530 -10.54 5.24 -21.90
N ASP A 531 -11.68 4.78 -21.40
CA ASP A 531 -12.94 4.80 -22.15
C ASP A 531 -13.47 6.22 -22.35
N ILE A 532 -13.14 7.15 -21.43
CA ILE A 532 -13.58 8.54 -21.48
C ILE A 532 -12.38 9.44 -21.81
N PHE A 533 -12.42 10.12 -22.97
CA PHE A 533 -11.47 11.20 -23.26
C PHE A 533 -11.73 12.38 -22.34
N ARG A 534 -10.72 12.86 -21.60
CA ARG A 534 -10.88 13.93 -20.60
C ARG A 534 -9.60 14.73 -20.35
N THR A 535 -9.79 16.01 -20.03
CA THR A 535 -8.75 16.91 -19.52
C THR A 535 -9.14 17.41 -18.13
N ASP A 536 -8.19 17.97 -17.40
CA ASP A 536 -8.44 18.58 -16.08
C ASP A 536 -9.14 17.63 -15.10
N LEU A 537 -8.87 16.35 -15.26
CA LEU A 537 -9.26 15.28 -14.37
C LEU A 537 -8.33 15.25 -13.15
N SER A 538 -8.72 14.53 -12.13
CA SER A 538 -7.86 14.25 -10.99
C SER A 538 -7.57 12.77 -10.91
N CYS A 539 -6.31 12.43 -10.63
CA CYS A 539 -5.89 11.06 -10.42
C CYS A 539 -5.47 10.85 -8.97
N CYS A 540 -5.71 9.65 -8.46
CA CYS A 540 -5.12 9.20 -7.21
C CYS A 540 -4.84 7.70 -7.28
N VAL A 541 -3.81 7.26 -6.54
CA VAL A 541 -3.45 5.85 -6.41
C VAL A 541 -4.02 5.33 -5.10
N MET A 542 -4.68 4.17 -5.17
CA MET A 542 -5.24 3.48 -4.01
C MET A 542 -4.48 2.17 -3.80
N SER A 543 -4.24 1.83 -2.54
CA SER A 543 -3.60 0.57 -2.15
C SER A 543 -4.23 -0.01 -0.88
N GLY A 544 -3.98 -1.29 -0.61
CA GLY A 544 -4.47 -1.96 0.58
C GLY A 544 -6.00 -2.19 0.60
N LEU A 545 -6.64 -2.30 -0.55
CA LEU A 545 -8.09 -2.48 -0.66
C LEU A 545 -8.48 -3.94 -0.38
N SER A 546 -9.42 -4.15 0.52
CA SER A 546 -10.01 -5.47 0.80
C SER A 546 -10.95 -5.95 -0.30
N ASN A 547 -11.51 -5.04 -1.09
CA ASN A 547 -12.42 -5.29 -2.22
C ASN A 547 -11.80 -4.93 -3.58
N LEU A 548 -10.51 -5.18 -3.73
CA LEU A 548 -9.72 -4.83 -4.91
C LEU A 548 -10.33 -5.33 -6.23
N THR A 549 -10.97 -6.51 -6.20
CA THR A 549 -11.62 -7.12 -7.38
C THR A 549 -12.74 -6.28 -8.00
N GLU A 550 -13.35 -5.36 -7.24
CA GLU A 550 -14.41 -4.47 -7.75
C GLU A 550 -13.86 -3.33 -8.62
N TYR A 551 -12.54 -3.07 -8.48
CA TYR A 551 -11.81 -2.01 -9.20
C TYR A 551 -10.84 -2.56 -10.23
N THR A 552 -10.83 -3.88 -10.45
CA THR A 552 -9.94 -4.55 -11.39
C THR A 552 -10.72 -5.18 -12.51
N PHE A 553 -10.05 -5.43 -13.63
CA PHE A 553 -10.62 -6.19 -14.72
C PHE A 553 -11.01 -7.60 -14.22
N PRO A 554 -12.22 -8.11 -14.55
CA PRO A 554 -12.68 -9.41 -14.06
C PRO A 554 -11.70 -10.55 -14.32
N ARG A 555 -11.44 -11.35 -13.28
CA ARG A 555 -10.54 -12.52 -13.30
C ARG A 555 -11.30 -13.84 -13.31
N ASP A 556 -12.63 -13.80 -13.42
CA ASP A 556 -13.48 -14.99 -13.34
C ASP A 556 -13.11 -16.00 -14.42
N PHE A 557 -13.04 -17.26 -14.00
CA PHE A 557 -12.70 -18.36 -14.88
C PHE A 557 -13.94 -18.71 -15.74
N LEU A 558 -13.91 -18.34 -17.01
CA LEU A 558 -14.89 -18.83 -17.98
C LEU A 558 -14.35 -20.14 -18.60
N PRO A 559 -15.19 -21.18 -18.74
CA PRO A 559 -14.83 -22.39 -19.49
C PRO A 559 -14.33 -22.04 -20.90
N LEU A 560 -13.34 -22.78 -21.38
CA LEU A 560 -12.69 -22.50 -22.67
C LEU A 560 -13.68 -22.42 -23.83
N GLU A 561 -14.78 -23.20 -23.77
CA GLU A 561 -15.85 -23.22 -24.77
C GLU A 561 -16.64 -21.91 -24.82
N ASP A 562 -16.86 -21.26 -23.68
CA ASP A 562 -17.57 -19.97 -23.61
C ASP A 562 -16.65 -18.80 -24.04
N VAL A 563 -15.36 -18.89 -23.76
CA VAL A 563 -14.34 -17.90 -24.21
C VAL A 563 -14.19 -17.93 -25.73
N LEU A 564 -14.20 -19.13 -26.34
CA LEU A 564 -14.17 -19.31 -27.79
C LEU A 564 -15.43 -18.76 -28.46
N LYS A 565 -16.58 -18.89 -27.81
CA LYS A 565 -17.86 -18.41 -28.32
C LYS A 565 -17.92 -16.87 -28.32
N LEU A 566 -17.50 -16.23 -27.25
CA LEU A 566 -17.37 -14.77 -27.16
C LEU A 566 -16.36 -14.18 -28.17
N ALA A 567 -15.25 -14.88 -28.42
CA ALA A 567 -14.27 -14.48 -29.42
C ALA A 567 -14.81 -14.59 -30.85
N MET A 568 -15.67 -15.57 -31.13
CA MET A 568 -16.32 -15.72 -32.45
C MET A 568 -17.43 -14.68 -32.68
N GLU A 569 -18.23 -14.37 -31.68
CA GLU A 569 -19.27 -13.33 -31.73
C GLU A 569 -18.70 -11.92 -31.91
N SER A 570 -17.52 -11.65 -31.36
CA SER A 570 -16.82 -10.36 -31.56
C SER A 570 -16.18 -10.23 -32.95
N ALA A 571 -15.80 -11.33 -33.58
CA ALA A 571 -15.24 -11.35 -34.93
C ALA A 571 -16.31 -11.24 -36.05
N GLU A 572 -17.57 -11.59 -35.75
CA GLU A 572 -18.69 -11.42 -36.70
C GLU A 572 -19.33 -10.03 -36.64
N SER A 573 -18.98 -9.20 -35.63
CA SER A 573 -19.47 -7.82 -35.46
C SER A 573 -18.52 -6.74 -35.99
N THR A 574 -17.36 -7.10 -36.53
CA THR A 574 -16.42 -6.23 -37.24
C THR A 574 -16.37 -6.57 -38.72
#